data_2b82061d3981c004fece98fb49ed9b17
#
_entry.id   2b82061d3981c004fece98fb49ed9b17
#
_cell.length_a   1.000
_cell.length_b   1.000
_cell.length_c   1.000
_cell.angle_alpha   90.00
_cell.angle_beta   90.00
_cell.angle_gamma   90.00
#
_symmetry.space_group_name_H-M   'P 1'
#
loop_
_entity.id
_entity.type
_entity.pdbx_description
1 polymer ?
#
loop_
_entity_poly.entity_id
_entity_poly.type
_entity_poly.pdbx_seq_one_letter_code
_entity_poly.pdbx_strand_id
1 'polypeptide(L)'
;MAQGWYRSADPTGQFKAQADNLKGWTTQANVSISRYRQWLKMPFEDWGHGQAVTSPCAAILFAHRLHVAEGFSQGANPEAGVERLEGDMEAWRTTLGQAKTLPVKMMAIQAINDDIAVASGLLVKPDFDGKALPRITKMLRPLDPVESSMRWPMQSQLVLATKSYGSQLDADRGEDVPLHVSVASMLPLPKQRRFNDYAEYYESSYKAAGEGRYGAMPKRSTYIKHPATSVMDYVTNPIENIIGIDPLPAWDHYNGLVVDTDARLRLASLQAWLRRGPQDADLLARIAKAGQRFYDPYTGLPMLVNLRRGVMYSVGHDGKDQDADPQQDVVVSIPLNQPAPLNQAATAIVKPVPKSK
;
A
#
# COMPACT_ATOMS: atom_id res chain seq x y z
N MET A 1 -0.49 18.87 -5.89
CA MET A 1 0.76 19.64 -5.63
C MET A 1 1.58 19.05 -4.48
N ALA A 2 1.09 18.95 -3.24
CA ALA A 2 1.86 18.40 -2.13
C ALA A 2 2.39 16.96 -2.36
N GLN A 3 1.66 16.12 -3.07
CA GLN A 3 2.10 14.74 -3.37
C GLN A 3 3.42 14.68 -4.14
N GLY A 4 3.72 15.64 -5.01
CA GLY A 4 4.97 15.68 -5.75
C GLY A 4 6.20 15.85 -4.86
N TRP A 5 6.06 16.52 -3.72
CA TRP A 5 7.16 16.71 -2.77
C TRP A 5 7.57 15.41 -2.09
N TYR A 6 6.60 14.56 -1.75
CA TYR A 6 6.84 13.25 -1.13
C TYR A 6 7.45 12.24 -2.10
N ARG A 7 7.31 12.46 -3.41
CA ARG A 7 7.92 11.62 -4.45
C ARG A 7 9.33 12.04 -4.85
N SER A 8 9.83 13.16 -4.29
CA SER A 8 11.20 13.61 -4.54
C SER A 8 12.22 12.74 -3.80
N ALA A 9 13.45 12.73 -4.28
CA ALA A 9 14.56 12.06 -3.58
C ALA A 9 14.89 12.71 -2.22
N ASP A 10 14.55 13.99 -2.04
CA ASP A 10 14.69 14.75 -0.79
C ASP A 10 13.38 15.48 -0.43
N PRO A 11 12.40 14.78 0.18
CA PRO A 11 11.14 15.40 0.57
C PRO A 11 11.31 16.57 1.54
N THR A 12 12.16 16.43 2.55
CA THR A 12 12.36 17.50 3.56
C THR A 12 13.06 18.74 3.00
N GLY A 13 13.93 18.57 2.00
CA GLY A 13 14.48 19.68 1.24
C GLY A 13 13.42 20.42 0.43
N GLN A 14 12.49 19.68 -0.18
CA GLN A 14 11.33 20.27 -0.86
C GLN A 14 10.43 21.04 0.10
N PHE A 15 10.16 20.52 1.30
CA PHE A 15 9.35 21.24 2.31
C PHE A 15 9.99 22.56 2.73
N LYS A 16 11.31 22.60 2.88
CA LYS A 16 12.05 23.81 3.17
C LYS A 16 12.03 24.80 2.00
N ALA A 17 12.29 24.31 0.80
CA ALA A 17 12.29 25.14 -0.42
C ALA A 17 10.91 25.75 -0.73
N GLN A 18 9.85 25.09 -0.31
CA GLN A 18 8.46 25.50 -0.54
C GLN A 18 7.76 26.07 0.72
N ALA A 19 8.53 26.54 1.70
CA ALA A 19 8.00 26.96 3.00
C ALA A 19 6.91 28.05 2.90
N ASP A 20 7.06 29.01 1.98
CA ASP A 20 6.07 30.09 1.79
C ASP A 20 4.77 29.55 1.19
N ASN A 21 4.85 28.67 0.19
CA ASN A 21 3.68 28.00 -0.37
C ASN A 21 3.00 27.12 0.68
N LEU A 22 3.78 26.40 1.48
CA LEU A 22 3.28 25.58 2.56
C LEU A 22 2.52 26.41 3.59
N LYS A 23 3.07 27.56 3.99
CA LYS A 23 2.40 28.52 4.90
C LYS A 23 1.07 29.00 4.32
N GLY A 24 1.04 29.36 3.04
CA GLY A 24 -0.20 29.74 2.36
C GLY A 24 -1.25 28.64 2.37
N TRP A 25 -0.86 27.42 2.05
CA TRP A 25 -1.78 26.27 2.04
C TRP A 25 -2.23 25.85 3.44
N THR A 26 -1.36 25.90 4.44
CA THR A 26 -1.76 25.59 5.82
C THR A 26 -2.75 26.63 6.37
N THR A 27 -2.60 27.88 5.98
CA THR A 27 -3.56 28.95 6.32
C THR A 27 -4.92 28.71 5.66
N GLN A 28 -4.95 28.39 4.36
CA GLN A 28 -6.18 28.10 3.61
C GLN A 28 -6.87 26.83 4.13
N ALA A 29 -6.11 25.79 4.45
CA ALA A 29 -6.60 24.50 4.93
C ALA A 29 -6.68 24.39 6.47
N ASN A 30 -6.62 25.51 7.19
CA ASN A 30 -6.51 25.55 8.65
C ASN A 30 -7.55 24.67 9.37
N VAL A 31 -8.81 24.71 8.93
CA VAL A 31 -9.88 23.88 9.51
C VAL A 31 -9.60 22.39 9.33
N SER A 32 -9.18 21.97 8.13
CA SER A 32 -8.87 20.57 7.82
C SER A 32 -7.67 20.08 8.63
N ILE A 33 -6.61 20.87 8.72
CA ILE A 33 -5.41 20.55 9.50
C ILE A 33 -5.71 20.49 10.98
N SER A 34 -6.52 21.43 11.49
CA SER A 34 -6.94 21.42 12.90
C SER A 34 -7.74 20.15 13.25
N ARG A 35 -8.69 19.75 12.40
CA ARG A 35 -9.45 18.50 12.55
C ARG A 35 -8.54 17.28 12.45
N TYR A 36 -7.59 17.28 11.52
CA TYR A 36 -6.62 16.22 11.37
C TYR A 36 -5.77 16.05 12.65
N ARG A 37 -5.25 17.14 13.21
CA ARG A 37 -4.50 17.14 14.48
C ARG A 37 -5.33 16.66 15.68
N GLN A 38 -6.63 16.94 15.69
CA GLN A 38 -7.54 16.41 16.68
C GLN A 38 -7.72 14.90 16.50
N TRP A 39 -7.93 14.46 15.25
CA TRP A 39 -8.07 13.05 14.89
C TRP A 39 -6.84 12.22 15.32
N LEU A 40 -5.62 12.71 15.14
CA LEU A 40 -4.40 12.03 15.61
C LEU A 40 -4.38 11.71 17.12
N LYS A 41 -5.20 12.40 17.91
CA LYS A 41 -5.30 12.22 19.37
C LYS A 41 -6.48 11.37 19.80
N MET A 42 -7.33 10.98 18.87
CA MET A 42 -8.54 10.22 19.15
C MET A 42 -8.30 8.72 18.87
N PRO A 43 -8.96 7.82 19.59
CA PRO A 43 -8.98 6.42 19.20
C PRO A 43 -9.62 6.30 17.81
N PHE A 44 -8.97 5.52 16.95
CA PHE A 44 -9.50 5.26 15.61
C PHE A 44 -10.61 4.21 15.69
N GLU A 45 -11.69 4.44 14.96
CA GLU A 45 -12.77 3.48 14.76
C GLU A 45 -13.29 3.55 13.33
N ASP A 46 -13.28 2.41 12.62
CA ASP A 46 -13.90 2.26 11.30
C ASP A 46 -15.27 1.56 11.47
N TRP A 47 -16.33 2.25 11.16
CA TRP A 47 -17.70 1.73 11.28
C TRP A 47 -18.15 0.87 10.09
N GLY A 48 -17.26 0.63 9.15
CA GLY A 48 -17.54 -0.16 7.95
C GLY A 48 -18.34 0.63 6.90
N HIS A 49 -19.02 -0.10 6.02
CA HIS A 49 -19.89 0.48 5.00
C HIS A 49 -21.27 0.88 5.56
N GLY A 50 -21.31 1.67 6.62
CA GLY A 50 -22.55 2.21 7.18
C GLY A 50 -23.39 2.98 6.14
N GLN A 51 -24.25 3.87 6.57
CA GLN A 51 -24.95 4.77 5.66
C GLN A 51 -23.93 5.59 4.88
N ALA A 52 -24.07 5.62 3.56
CA ALA A 52 -23.11 6.06 2.56
C ALA A 52 -22.61 7.52 2.75
N VAL A 53 -21.68 7.70 3.67
CA VAL A 53 -20.82 8.87 3.68
C VAL A 53 -19.56 8.49 2.96
N THR A 54 -19.39 8.99 1.74
CA THR A 54 -18.12 8.87 1.03
C THR A 54 -17.05 9.58 1.85
N SER A 55 -16.11 8.82 2.40
CA SER A 55 -14.98 9.39 3.14
C SER A 55 -14.23 10.40 2.27
N PRO A 56 -13.97 11.63 2.75
CA PRO A 56 -13.23 12.65 2.00
C PRO A 56 -11.72 12.30 1.98
N CYS A 57 -11.36 11.14 1.46
CA CYS A 57 -9.99 10.59 1.49
C CYS A 57 -8.94 11.59 0.98
N ALA A 58 -9.25 12.33 -0.08
CA ALA A 58 -8.34 13.32 -0.63
C ALA A 58 -8.07 14.49 0.35
N ALA A 59 -9.08 14.94 1.08
CA ALA A 59 -8.94 16.03 2.04
C ALA A 59 -8.12 15.58 3.27
N ILE A 60 -8.33 14.36 3.75
CA ILE A 60 -7.58 13.80 4.89
C ILE A 60 -6.10 13.61 4.50
N LEU A 61 -5.81 12.99 3.35
CA LEU A 61 -4.44 12.83 2.84
C LEU A 61 -3.76 14.17 2.55
N PHE A 62 -4.51 15.17 2.12
CA PHE A 62 -3.96 16.51 1.95
C PHE A 62 -3.58 17.13 3.29
N ALA A 63 -4.45 17.04 4.31
CA ALA A 63 -4.18 17.55 5.65
C ALA A 63 -2.99 16.81 6.32
N HIS A 64 -2.91 15.48 6.17
CA HIS A 64 -1.77 14.65 6.56
C HIS A 64 -0.46 15.21 5.98
N ARG A 65 -0.39 15.35 4.66
CA ARG A 65 0.80 15.86 3.97
C ARG A 65 1.23 17.24 4.45
N LEU A 66 0.29 18.15 4.63
CA LEU A 66 0.59 19.49 5.15
C LEU A 66 1.07 19.43 6.61
N HIS A 67 0.45 18.57 7.42
CA HIS A 67 0.84 18.39 8.82
C HIS A 67 2.28 17.91 8.97
N VAL A 68 2.68 16.88 8.24
CA VAL A 68 4.05 16.35 8.27
C VAL A 68 5.04 17.35 7.68
N ALA A 69 4.74 17.93 6.50
CA ALA A 69 5.62 18.87 5.82
C ALA A 69 5.92 20.13 6.67
N GLU A 70 4.93 20.63 7.40
CA GLU A 70 5.10 21.78 8.30
C GLU A 70 6.12 21.50 9.41
N GLY A 71 6.23 20.26 9.88
CA GLY A 71 7.24 19.84 10.87
C GLY A 71 8.69 19.96 10.38
N PHE A 72 8.90 19.97 9.08
CA PHE A 72 10.22 20.10 8.45
C PHE A 72 10.44 21.40 7.68
N SER A 73 9.49 22.34 7.73
CA SER A 73 9.59 23.61 7.05
C SER A 73 10.65 24.52 7.69
N GLN A 74 10.98 25.62 7.01
CA GLN A 74 11.98 26.58 7.47
C GLN A 74 11.64 27.10 8.87
N GLY A 75 12.63 27.13 9.76
CA GLY A 75 12.48 27.55 11.16
C GLY A 75 11.93 26.46 12.11
N ALA A 76 11.54 25.30 11.59
CA ALA A 76 11.13 24.17 12.43
C ALA A 76 12.35 23.45 13.01
N ASN A 77 12.21 22.98 14.27
CA ASN A 77 13.21 22.10 14.88
C ASN A 77 13.16 20.72 14.20
N PRO A 78 14.28 20.20 13.65
CA PRO A 78 14.31 18.87 13.03
C PRO A 78 13.80 17.75 13.92
N GLU A 79 14.06 17.80 15.23
CA GLU A 79 13.55 16.81 16.19
C GLU A 79 12.02 16.87 16.29
N ALA A 80 11.44 18.06 16.31
CA ALA A 80 9.98 18.25 16.30
C ALA A 80 9.35 17.73 14.99
N GLY A 81 10.06 17.84 13.87
CA GLY A 81 9.66 17.24 12.60
C GLY A 81 9.59 15.70 12.68
N VAL A 82 10.63 15.06 13.23
CA VAL A 82 10.67 13.60 13.41
C VAL A 82 9.63 13.13 14.43
N GLU A 83 9.41 13.86 15.52
CA GLU A 83 8.38 13.54 16.50
C GLU A 83 6.97 13.58 15.88
N ARG A 84 6.71 14.58 15.04
CA ARG A 84 5.46 14.72 14.31
C ARG A 84 5.26 13.58 13.30
N LEU A 85 6.31 13.20 12.57
CA LEU A 85 6.32 12.08 11.65
C LEU A 85 6.08 10.74 12.38
N GLU A 86 6.69 10.53 13.56
CA GLU A 86 6.48 9.34 14.40
C GLU A 86 5.01 9.23 14.84
N GLY A 87 4.44 10.32 15.35
CA GLY A 87 3.05 10.34 15.79
C GLY A 87 2.05 10.12 14.65
N ASP A 88 2.35 10.67 13.48
CA ASP A 88 1.55 10.50 12.27
C ASP A 88 1.58 9.05 11.78
N MET A 89 2.77 8.47 11.61
CA MET A 89 2.98 7.08 11.23
C MET A 89 2.25 6.11 12.19
N GLU A 90 2.33 6.32 13.50
CA GLU A 90 1.67 5.46 14.50
C GLU A 90 0.14 5.50 14.35
N ALA A 91 -0.45 6.67 14.14
CA ALA A 91 -1.88 6.82 13.92
C ALA A 91 -2.33 6.11 12.63
N TRP A 92 -1.55 6.23 11.54
CA TRP A 92 -1.88 5.55 10.28
C TRP A 92 -1.65 4.04 10.35
N ARG A 93 -0.66 3.57 11.09
CA ARG A 93 -0.47 2.12 11.34
C ARG A 93 -1.63 1.54 12.17
N THR A 94 -2.09 2.27 13.18
CA THR A 94 -3.29 1.91 13.95
C THR A 94 -4.51 1.84 13.02
N THR A 95 -4.70 2.84 12.16
CA THR A 95 -5.76 2.86 11.15
C THR A 95 -5.66 1.68 10.19
N LEU A 96 -4.45 1.37 9.71
CA LEU A 96 -4.20 0.24 8.82
C LEU A 96 -4.60 -1.10 9.42
N GLY A 97 -4.28 -1.33 10.70
CA GLY A 97 -4.61 -2.56 11.43
C GLY A 97 -6.10 -2.70 11.73
N GLN A 98 -6.81 -1.58 11.93
CA GLN A 98 -8.22 -1.56 12.31
C GLN A 98 -9.17 -1.29 11.15
N ALA A 99 -8.67 -1.02 9.93
CA ALA A 99 -9.48 -0.72 8.76
C ALA A 99 -10.44 -1.87 8.42
N LYS A 100 -11.74 -1.59 8.42
CA LYS A 100 -12.79 -2.54 8.02
C LYS A 100 -13.19 -2.38 6.56
N THR A 101 -12.89 -1.23 5.94
CA THR A 101 -13.24 -0.95 4.55
C THR A 101 -12.01 -0.81 3.67
N LEU A 102 -12.15 -1.19 2.39
CA LEU A 102 -11.06 -1.06 1.43
C LEU A 102 -10.59 0.39 1.24
N PRO A 103 -11.46 1.40 1.12
CA PRO A 103 -11.01 2.79 1.01
C PRO A 103 -10.18 3.26 2.20
N VAL A 104 -10.57 2.92 3.43
CA VAL A 104 -9.82 3.28 4.64
C VAL A 104 -8.46 2.56 4.67
N LYS A 105 -8.43 1.27 4.32
CA LYS A 105 -7.18 0.50 4.22
C LYS A 105 -6.21 1.12 3.21
N MET A 106 -6.68 1.47 2.02
CA MET A 106 -5.86 2.07 0.96
C MET A 106 -5.41 3.49 1.31
N MET A 107 -6.23 4.25 2.01
CA MET A 107 -5.86 5.57 2.51
C MET A 107 -4.72 5.49 3.54
N ALA A 108 -4.81 4.54 4.48
CA ALA A 108 -3.74 4.30 5.46
C ALA A 108 -2.43 3.87 4.79
N ILE A 109 -2.49 2.98 3.79
CA ILE A 109 -1.33 2.59 2.97
C ILE A 109 -0.69 3.80 2.30
N GLN A 110 -1.49 4.68 1.69
CA GLN A 110 -0.96 5.87 1.03
C GLN A 110 -0.27 6.81 2.00
N ALA A 111 -0.84 7.05 3.17
CA ALA A 111 -0.25 7.91 4.20
C ALA A 111 1.05 7.31 4.75
N ILE A 112 1.07 6.02 5.07
CA ILE A 112 2.26 5.31 5.52
C ILE A 112 3.37 5.38 4.46
N ASN A 113 3.05 5.21 3.17
CA ASN A 113 4.03 5.33 2.09
C ASN A 113 4.59 6.75 1.97
N ASP A 114 3.77 7.79 2.18
CA ASP A 114 4.22 9.18 2.23
C ASP A 114 5.20 9.38 3.42
N ASP A 115 4.91 8.84 4.59
CA ASP A 115 5.78 8.91 5.77
C ASP A 115 7.09 8.12 5.59
N ILE A 116 7.04 6.93 4.98
CA ILE A 116 8.23 6.15 4.62
C ILE A 116 9.14 6.98 3.70
N ALA A 117 8.58 7.68 2.72
CA ALA A 117 9.35 8.50 1.80
C ALA A 117 10.10 9.63 2.54
N VAL A 118 9.45 10.29 3.51
CA VAL A 118 10.11 11.30 4.36
C VAL A 118 11.21 10.67 5.21
N ALA A 119 10.94 9.56 5.88
CA ALA A 119 11.93 8.87 6.73
C ALA A 119 13.12 8.37 5.90
N SER A 120 12.87 7.74 4.75
CA SER A 120 13.90 7.28 3.81
C SER A 120 14.75 8.44 3.29
N GLY A 121 14.10 9.56 2.90
CA GLY A 121 14.80 10.77 2.48
C GLY A 121 15.70 11.37 3.55
N LEU A 122 15.31 11.31 4.83
CA LEU A 122 16.17 11.72 5.95
C LEU A 122 17.36 10.78 6.10
N LEU A 123 17.16 9.47 6.00
CA LEU A 123 18.20 8.46 6.19
C LEU A 123 19.31 8.52 5.12
N VAL A 124 19.08 9.06 3.95
CA VAL A 124 20.10 9.20 2.89
C VAL A 124 20.89 10.50 2.98
N LYS A 125 20.48 11.46 3.82
CA LYS A 125 21.19 12.74 3.95
C LYS A 125 22.54 12.57 4.62
N PRO A 126 23.61 13.19 4.11
CA PRO A 126 24.94 13.15 4.75
C PRO A 126 24.94 13.76 6.15
N ASP A 127 24.16 14.84 6.33
CA ASP A 127 24.02 15.62 7.56
C ASP A 127 22.92 15.13 8.51
N PHE A 128 22.43 13.90 8.29
CA PHE A 128 21.38 13.34 9.14
C PHE A 128 21.86 13.21 10.59
N ASP A 129 21.12 13.81 11.53
CA ASP A 129 21.41 13.70 12.97
C ASP A 129 21.06 12.30 13.49
N GLY A 130 22.10 11.58 13.92
CA GLY A 130 21.97 10.23 14.48
C GLY A 130 21.09 10.13 15.74
N LYS A 131 20.78 11.25 16.40
CA LYS A 131 19.87 11.29 17.56
C LYS A 131 18.46 10.86 17.20
N ALA A 132 18.00 11.18 15.99
CA ALA A 132 16.68 10.80 15.49
C ALA A 132 16.60 9.32 15.07
N LEU A 133 17.72 8.63 14.89
CA LEU A 133 17.79 7.27 14.35
C LEU A 133 16.99 6.22 15.14
N PRO A 134 16.96 6.23 16.49
CA PRO A 134 16.15 5.29 17.26
C PRO A 134 14.64 5.43 16.97
N ARG A 135 14.12 6.68 16.90
CA ARG A 135 12.72 6.97 16.59
C ARG A 135 12.36 6.50 15.18
N ILE A 136 13.18 6.86 14.19
CA ILE A 136 12.98 6.45 12.80
C ILE A 136 13.03 4.92 12.67
N THR A 137 13.96 4.25 13.35
CA THR A 137 14.01 2.78 13.32
C THR A 137 12.76 2.13 13.88
N LYS A 138 12.19 2.68 14.96
CA LYS A 138 10.98 2.17 15.58
C LYS A 138 9.77 2.30 14.64
N MET A 139 9.59 3.46 14.00
CA MET A 139 8.45 3.70 13.10
C MET A 139 8.50 2.86 11.82
N LEU A 140 9.72 2.54 11.32
CA LEU A 140 9.93 1.79 10.09
C LEU A 140 9.89 0.26 10.26
N ARG A 141 9.44 -0.28 11.41
CA ARG A 141 9.29 -1.73 11.57
C ARG A 141 8.43 -2.33 10.44
N PRO A 142 8.69 -3.56 9.97
CA PRO A 142 7.81 -4.26 9.04
C PRO A 142 6.36 -4.29 9.51
N LEU A 143 5.42 -4.51 8.61
CA LEU A 143 4.02 -4.70 8.98
C LEU A 143 3.87 -5.95 9.84
N ASP A 144 3.04 -5.87 10.87
CA ASP A 144 2.62 -7.04 11.62
C ASP A 144 1.44 -7.77 10.92
N PRO A 145 1.07 -8.99 11.37
CA PRO A 145 -0.01 -9.75 10.74
C PRO A 145 -1.37 -9.05 10.75
N VAL A 146 -1.63 -8.16 11.72
CA VAL A 146 -2.90 -7.40 11.78
C VAL A 146 -2.88 -6.28 10.77
N GLU A 147 -1.76 -5.55 10.69
CA GLU A 147 -1.57 -4.46 9.73
C GLU A 147 -1.57 -4.94 8.28
N SER A 148 -1.01 -6.13 7.99
CA SER A 148 -0.98 -6.71 6.65
C SER A 148 -2.28 -7.39 6.25
N SER A 149 -3.14 -7.75 7.20
CA SER A 149 -4.37 -8.52 6.94
C SER A 149 -5.37 -7.74 6.08
N MET A 150 -5.88 -8.40 5.04
CA MET A 150 -6.99 -7.92 4.20
C MET A 150 -8.36 -8.50 4.62
N ARG A 151 -8.41 -9.23 5.74
CA ARG A 151 -9.62 -9.95 6.18
C ARG A 151 -10.86 -9.06 6.26
N TRP A 152 -10.77 -7.99 7.05
CA TRP A 152 -11.91 -7.10 7.27
C TRP A 152 -12.33 -6.32 6.02
N PRO A 153 -11.41 -5.71 5.24
CA PRO A 153 -11.75 -5.11 3.96
C PRO A 153 -12.43 -6.08 2.99
N MET A 154 -11.95 -7.33 2.89
CA MET A 154 -12.56 -8.34 2.03
C MET A 154 -13.97 -8.70 2.51
N GLN A 155 -14.16 -8.99 3.79
CA GLN A 155 -15.49 -9.33 4.34
C GLN A 155 -16.50 -8.18 4.16
N SER A 156 -16.08 -6.95 4.44
CA SER A 156 -16.90 -5.77 4.27
C SER A 156 -17.30 -5.53 2.81
N GLN A 157 -16.36 -5.73 1.90
CA GLN A 157 -16.60 -5.58 0.47
C GLN A 157 -17.52 -6.69 -0.07
N LEU A 158 -17.41 -7.93 0.42
CA LEU A 158 -18.33 -9.01 0.07
C LEU A 158 -19.77 -8.66 0.46
N VAL A 159 -19.97 -8.13 1.68
CA VAL A 159 -21.31 -7.68 2.12
C VAL A 159 -21.84 -6.54 1.23
N LEU A 160 -20.98 -5.59 0.85
CA LEU A 160 -21.37 -4.51 -0.06
C LEU A 160 -21.74 -5.06 -1.45
N ALA A 161 -20.92 -5.93 -2.02
CA ALA A 161 -21.16 -6.55 -3.32
C ALA A 161 -22.48 -7.32 -3.36
N THR A 162 -22.76 -8.13 -2.33
CA THR A 162 -24.01 -8.90 -2.24
C THR A 162 -25.25 -8.02 -2.09
N LYS A 163 -25.16 -6.92 -1.32
CA LYS A 163 -26.25 -5.93 -1.20
C LYS A 163 -26.49 -5.22 -2.54
N SER A 164 -25.43 -4.73 -3.17
CA SER A 164 -25.53 -3.99 -4.44
C SER A 164 -26.16 -4.86 -5.54
N TYR A 165 -25.72 -6.12 -5.64
CA TYR A 165 -26.27 -7.07 -6.59
C TYR A 165 -27.77 -7.35 -6.31
N GLY A 166 -28.14 -7.51 -5.03
CA GLY A 166 -29.55 -7.66 -4.64
C GLY A 166 -30.42 -6.46 -5.05
N SER A 167 -29.95 -5.23 -4.77
CA SER A 167 -30.66 -4.01 -5.09
C SER A 167 -30.83 -3.80 -6.59
N GLN A 168 -29.83 -4.20 -7.41
CA GLN A 168 -29.93 -4.12 -8.87
C GLN A 168 -30.98 -5.09 -9.42
N LEU A 169 -30.99 -6.34 -8.94
CA LEU A 169 -32.02 -7.30 -9.35
C LEU A 169 -33.44 -6.85 -8.99
N ASP A 170 -33.57 -6.12 -7.87
CA ASP A 170 -34.87 -5.57 -7.47
C ASP A 170 -35.25 -4.35 -8.32
N ALA A 171 -34.29 -3.51 -8.71
CA ALA A 171 -34.50 -2.39 -9.64
C ALA A 171 -34.88 -2.86 -11.06
N ASP A 172 -34.26 -3.95 -11.53
CA ASP A 172 -34.57 -4.54 -12.86
C ASP A 172 -35.94 -5.20 -12.96
N ARG A 173 -36.76 -5.15 -11.91
CA ARG A 173 -38.18 -5.57 -11.89
C ARG A 173 -39.15 -4.41 -12.11
N GLY A 174 -38.65 -3.18 -12.37
CA GLY A 174 -39.47 -1.99 -12.59
C GLY A 174 -40.19 -1.97 -13.94
N GLU A 175 -41.15 -1.05 -14.11
CA GLU A 175 -42.01 -0.96 -15.30
C GLU A 175 -41.25 -0.60 -16.60
N ASP A 176 -40.08 0.05 -16.50
CA ASP A 176 -39.29 0.50 -17.65
C ASP A 176 -38.22 -0.49 -18.11
N VAL A 177 -38.21 -1.69 -17.55
CA VAL A 177 -37.17 -2.70 -17.86
C VAL A 177 -37.63 -3.61 -19.00
N PRO A 178 -36.79 -3.95 -19.98
CA PRO A 178 -37.12 -4.88 -21.05
C PRO A 178 -37.65 -6.21 -20.51
N LEU A 179 -38.72 -6.73 -21.12
CA LEU A 179 -39.45 -7.92 -20.65
C LEU A 179 -38.52 -9.12 -20.38
N HIS A 180 -37.49 -9.36 -21.21
CA HIS A 180 -36.55 -10.46 -21.05
C HIS A 180 -35.67 -10.30 -19.81
N VAL A 181 -35.32 -9.07 -19.42
CA VAL A 181 -34.56 -8.77 -18.19
C VAL A 181 -35.47 -8.98 -16.98
N SER A 182 -36.72 -8.48 -17.04
CA SER A 182 -37.71 -8.66 -15.97
C SER A 182 -37.98 -10.14 -15.68
N VAL A 183 -38.22 -10.94 -16.74
CA VAL A 183 -38.44 -12.40 -16.61
C VAL A 183 -37.20 -13.11 -16.04
N ALA A 184 -36.00 -12.76 -16.51
CA ALA A 184 -34.77 -13.33 -16.01
C ALA A 184 -34.54 -13.02 -14.51
N SER A 185 -34.91 -11.80 -14.06
CA SER A 185 -34.78 -11.39 -12.66
C SER A 185 -35.74 -12.12 -11.69
N MET A 186 -36.80 -12.72 -12.21
CA MET A 186 -37.73 -13.53 -11.41
C MET A 186 -37.26 -14.97 -11.14
N LEU A 187 -36.24 -15.44 -11.84
CA LEU A 187 -35.71 -16.78 -11.65
C LEU A 187 -34.84 -16.86 -10.35
N PRO A 188 -35.14 -17.80 -9.42
CA PRO A 188 -34.48 -17.84 -8.13
C PRO A 188 -33.03 -18.36 -8.16
N LEU A 189 -32.63 -19.00 -9.25
CA LEU A 189 -31.36 -19.75 -9.35
C LEU A 189 -30.07 -18.91 -9.48
N PRO A 190 -30.03 -17.77 -10.16
CA PRO A 190 -28.77 -17.06 -10.42
C PRO A 190 -28.19 -16.38 -9.18
N LYS A 191 -29.04 -15.86 -8.29
CA LYS A 191 -28.62 -15.04 -7.13
C LYS A 191 -27.73 -15.79 -6.16
N GLN A 192 -28.15 -16.99 -5.75
CA GLN A 192 -27.40 -17.79 -4.79
C GLN A 192 -26.07 -18.30 -5.37
N ARG A 193 -26.08 -18.70 -6.64
CA ARG A 193 -24.87 -19.15 -7.33
C ARG A 193 -23.84 -18.03 -7.39
N ARG A 194 -24.25 -16.80 -7.74
CA ARG A 194 -23.38 -15.65 -7.80
C ARG A 194 -22.79 -15.31 -6.42
N PHE A 195 -23.58 -15.40 -5.36
CA PHE A 195 -23.09 -15.20 -4.01
C PHE A 195 -22.04 -16.28 -3.60
N ASN A 196 -22.26 -17.50 -4.03
CA ASN A 196 -21.29 -18.59 -3.79
C ASN A 196 -19.98 -18.35 -4.56
N ASP A 197 -20.04 -17.91 -5.83
CA ASP A 197 -18.87 -17.58 -6.65
C ASP A 197 -18.09 -16.42 -6.03
N TYR A 198 -18.80 -15.39 -5.52
CA TYR A 198 -18.17 -14.29 -4.78
C TYR A 198 -17.49 -14.80 -3.51
N ALA A 199 -18.17 -15.59 -2.69
CA ALA A 199 -17.63 -16.12 -1.45
C ALA A 199 -16.38 -16.97 -1.73
N GLU A 200 -16.39 -17.80 -2.76
CA GLU A 200 -15.26 -18.61 -3.17
C GLU A 200 -14.06 -17.77 -3.62
N TYR A 201 -14.28 -16.74 -4.42
CA TYR A 201 -13.23 -15.80 -4.84
C TYR A 201 -12.59 -15.08 -3.65
N TYR A 202 -13.40 -14.55 -2.73
CA TYR A 202 -12.90 -13.86 -1.54
C TYR A 202 -12.13 -14.80 -0.61
N GLU A 203 -12.65 -16.00 -0.38
CA GLU A 203 -11.99 -17.02 0.47
C GLU A 203 -10.65 -17.47 -0.13
N SER A 204 -10.61 -17.72 -1.44
CA SER A 204 -9.39 -18.12 -2.15
C SER A 204 -8.35 -17.00 -2.15
N SER A 205 -8.79 -15.75 -2.35
CA SER A 205 -7.93 -14.57 -2.31
C SER A 205 -7.36 -14.36 -0.90
N TYR A 206 -8.18 -14.49 0.13
CA TYR A 206 -7.74 -14.37 1.52
C TYR A 206 -6.73 -15.44 1.92
N LYS A 207 -6.96 -16.70 1.55
CA LYS A 207 -6.02 -17.80 1.79
C LYS A 207 -4.68 -17.56 1.10
N ALA A 208 -4.70 -17.19 -0.18
CA ALA A 208 -3.48 -16.91 -0.94
C ALA A 208 -2.67 -15.76 -0.33
N ALA A 209 -3.33 -14.70 0.13
CA ALA A 209 -2.69 -13.59 0.81
C ALA A 209 -2.04 -14.03 2.14
N GLY A 210 -2.73 -14.86 2.94
CA GLY A 210 -2.24 -15.37 4.23
C GLY A 210 -1.07 -16.34 4.11
N GLU A 211 -0.98 -17.06 2.98
CA GLU A 211 0.11 -18.01 2.71
C GLU A 211 1.37 -17.33 2.12
N GLY A 212 1.37 -16.02 1.94
CA GLY A 212 2.48 -15.28 1.33
C GLY A 212 2.72 -15.61 -0.14
N ARG A 213 1.73 -16.22 -0.80
CA ARG A 213 1.79 -16.58 -2.23
C ARG A 213 1.28 -15.45 -3.11
N TYR A 214 1.96 -14.31 -3.07
CA TYR A 214 1.52 -13.11 -3.76
C TYR A 214 1.42 -13.27 -5.29
N GLY A 215 2.31 -14.06 -5.90
CA GLY A 215 2.23 -14.40 -7.34
C GLY A 215 1.18 -15.45 -7.69
N ALA A 216 0.56 -16.08 -6.69
CA ALA A 216 -0.46 -17.13 -6.87
C ALA A 216 -1.86 -16.67 -6.47
N MET A 217 -2.09 -15.36 -6.33
CA MET A 217 -3.42 -14.81 -6.07
C MET A 217 -4.37 -15.21 -7.20
N PRO A 218 -5.59 -15.67 -6.86
CA PRO A 218 -6.56 -16.08 -7.86
C PRO A 218 -6.94 -14.90 -8.76
N LYS A 219 -6.86 -15.13 -10.06
CA LYS A 219 -7.26 -14.12 -11.03
C LYS A 219 -8.78 -13.97 -11.01
N ARG A 220 -9.24 -12.73 -10.96
CA ARG A 220 -10.66 -12.36 -11.03
C ARG A 220 -11.38 -13.04 -12.20
N SER A 221 -10.77 -13.09 -13.39
CA SER A 221 -11.31 -13.73 -14.59
C SER A 221 -11.58 -15.23 -14.44
N THR A 222 -11.01 -15.91 -13.44
CA THR A 222 -11.29 -17.32 -13.17
C THR A 222 -12.68 -17.52 -12.54
N TYR A 223 -13.18 -16.52 -11.79
CA TYR A 223 -14.44 -16.56 -11.07
C TYR A 223 -15.56 -15.78 -11.78
N ILE A 224 -15.19 -14.84 -12.62
CA ILE A 224 -16.12 -14.12 -13.48
C ILE A 224 -16.13 -14.83 -14.82
N LYS A 225 -17.11 -15.66 -15.03
CA LYS A 225 -17.35 -16.25 -16.34
C LYS A 225 -17.84 -15.12 -17.26
N HIS A 226 -17.07 -14.82 -18.30
CA HIS A 226 -17.49 -13.97 -19.39
C HIS A 226 -18.75 -14.54 -20.09
N PRO A 227 -19.44 -13.70 -20.87
CA PRO A 227 -20.73 -14.04 -21.43
C PRO A 227 -20.75 -15.45 -22.08
N ALA A 228 -21.88 -16.09 -21.97
CA ALA A 228 -22.14 -17.47 -22.38
C ALA A 228 -21.36 -17.90 -23.63
N THR A 229 -20.49 -18.85 -23.44
CA THR A 229 -19.80 -19.50 -24.55
C THR A 229 -20.62 -20.67 -25.12
N SER A 230 -21.70 -21.02 -24.44
CA SER A 230 -22.63 -22.07 -24.89
C SER A 230 -24.10 -21.69 -24.64
N VAL A 231 -25.01 -22.31 -25.40
CA VAL A 231 -26.47 -22.13 -25.22
C VAL A 231 -26.90 -22.55 -23.81
N MET A 232 -26.24 -23.55 -23.23
CA MET A 232 -26.52 -24.01 -21.86
C MET A 232 -26.13 -22.96 -20.82
N ASP A 233 -25.01 -22.25 -21.00
CA ASP A 233 -24.61 -21.14 -20.12
C ASP A 233 -25.62 -19.99 -20.20
N TYR A 234 -26.16 -19.71 -21.37
CA TYR A 234 -27.19 -18.68 -21.55
C TYR A 234 -28.49 -19.04 -20.83
N VAL A 235 -28.89 -20.31 -20.89
CA VAL A 235 -30.12 -20.82 -20.23
C VAL A 235 -29.91 -20.88 -18.70
N THR A 236 -28.71 -21.22 -18.23
CA THR A 236 -28.42 -21.36 -16.79
C THR A 236 -28.04 -20.03 -16.11
N ASN A 237 -27.56 -19.03 -16.87
CA ASN A 237 -27.13 -17.74 -16.34
C ASN A 237 -27.62 -16.55 -17.21
N PRO A 238 -28.93 -16.41 -17.46
CA PRO A 238 -29.45 -15.39 -18.36
C PRO A 238 -29.17 -13.96 -17.87
N ILE A 239 -29.17 -13.74 -16.55
CA ILE A 239 -28.99 -12.42 -15.94
C ILE A 239 -27.53 -11.95 -16.07
N GLU A 240 -26.56 -12.81 -15.86
CA GLU A 240 -25.14 -12.48 -15.96
C GLU A 240 -24.75 -12.00 -17.36
N ASN A 241 -25.36 -12.59 -18.38
CA ASN A 241 -25.14 -12.23 -19.78
C ASN A 241 -25.80 -10.91 -20.18
N ILE A 242 -26.82 -10.47 -19.43
CA ILE A 242 -27.61 -9.27 -19.73
C ILE A 242 -27.12 -8.06 -18.95
N ILE A 243 -26.75 -8.23 -17.69
CA ILE A 243 -26.46 -7.10 -16.79
C ILE A 243 -24.96 -6.75 -16.78
N GLY A 244 -24.08 -7.67 -17.10
CA GLY A 244 -22.63 -7.41 -17.28
C GLY A 244 -21.91 -6.79 -16.07
N ILE A 245 -22.49 -6.88 -14.86
CA ILE A 245 -21.98 -6.18 -13.68
C ILE A 245 -20.92 -7.02 -13.00
N ASP A 246 -19.75 -6.44 -12.87
CA ASP A 246 -18.65 -7.00 -12.16
C ASP A 246 -18.22 -6.10 -10.99
N PRO A 247 -18.80 -6.30 -9.79
CA PRO A 247 -18.45 -5.52 -8.61
C PRO A 247 -17.22 -6.06 -7.87
N LEU A 248 -16.55 -7.09 -8.40
CA LEU A 248 -15.43 -7.73 -7.69
C LEU A 248 -14.15 -6.89 -7.79
N PRO A 249 -13.55 -6.49 -6.68
CA PRO A 249 -12.25 -5.84 -6.66
C PRO A 249 -11.15 -6.79 -7.18
N ALA A 250 -10.11 -6.24 -7.79
CA ALA A 250 -8.89 -6.95 -8.11
C ALA A 250 -8.05 -7.12 -6.82
N TRP A 251 -8.36 -8.15 -6.03
CA TRP A 251 -7.71 -8.37 -4.73
C TRP A 251 -6.20 -8.60 -4.84
N ASP A 252 -5.72 -9.18 -5.93
CA ASP A 252 -4.32 -9.29 -6.27
C ASP A 252 -3.63 -7.92 -6.27
N HIS A 253 -4.23 -6.93 -6.92
CA HIS A 253 -3.72 -5.56 -6.94
C HIS A 253 -3.70 -4.93 -5.54
N TYR A 254 -4.82 -4.98 -4.80
CA TYR A 254 -4.89 -4.36 -3.47
C TYR A 254 -4.00 -5.05 -2.45
N ASN A 255 -3.90 -6.37 -2.51
CA ASN A 255 -2.96 -7.11 -1.68
C ASN A 255 -1.51 -6.76 -2.04
N GLY A 256 -1.19 -6.62 -3.32
CA GLY A 256 0.11 -6.15 -3.79
C GLY A 256 0.50 -4.80 -3.18
N LEU A 257 -0.42 -3.82 -3.10
CA LEU A 257 -0.16 -2.53 -2.46
C LEU A 257 0.20 -2.66 -0.97
N VAL A 258 -0.40 -3.61 -0.24
CA VAL A 258 -0.04 -3.90 1.16
C VAL A 258 1.37 -4.46 1.25
N VAL A 259 1.71 -5.43 0.39
CA VAL A 259 3.03 -6.07 0.38
C VAL A 259 4.12 -5.11 -0.08
N ASP A 260 3.86 -4.27 -1.09
CA ASP A 260 4.76 -3.20 -1.51
C ASP A 260 5.06 -2.23 -0.37
N THR A 261 4.05 -1.93 0.47
CA THR A 261 4.24 -1.10 1.66
C THR A 261 5.15 -1.80 2.68
N ASP A 262 4.98 -3.11 2.91
CA ASP A 262 5.88 -3.88 3.77
C ASP A 262 7.30 -3.95 3.18
N ALA A 263 7.44 -4.10 1.87
CA ALA A 263 8.73 -4.06 1.18
C ALA A 263 9.41 -2.69 1.37
N ARG A 264 8.68 -1.58 1.25
CA ARG A 264 9.20 -0.21 1.52
C ARG A 264 9.62 -0.04 2.97
N LEU A 265 8.84 -0.53 3.93
CA LEU A 265 9.19 -0.50 5.35
C LEU A 265 10.47 -1.30 5.63
N ARG A 266 10.60 -2.50 5.06
CA ARG A 266 11.81 -3.34 5.21
C ARG A 266 13.03 -2.69 4.58
N LEU A 267 12.90 -2.10 3.39
CA LEU A 267 13.97 -1.36 2.73
C LEU A 267 14.40 -0.13 3.53
N ALA A 268 13.46 0.69 4.00
CA ALA A 268 13.76 1.87 4.82
C ALA A 268 14.31 1.47 6.21
N SER A 269 13.83 0.37 6.79
CA SER A 269 14.39 -0.20 8.01
C SER A 269 15.83 -0.69 7.80
N LEU A 270 16.12 -1.25 6.62
CA LEU A 270 17.49 -1.65 6.23
C LEU A 270 18.40 -0.43 6.05
N GLN A 271 17.91 0.70 5.49
CA GLN A 271 18.62 1.97 5.48
C GLN A 271 18.99 2.43 6.89
N ALA A 272 18.04 2.40 7.84
CA ALA A 272 18.28 2.78 9.23
C ALA A 272 19.31 1.85 9.92
N TRP A 273 19.27 0.56 9.61
CA TRP A 273 20.23 -0.41 10.11
C TRP A 273 21.63 -0.18 9.54
N LEU A 274 21.74 0.11 8.24
CA LEU A 274 23.02 0.45 7.59
C LEU A 274 23.65 1.72 8.18
N ARG A 275 22.84 2.71 8.57
CA ARG A 275 23.31 3.93 9.24
C ARG A 275 23.94 3.68 10.61
N ARG A 276 23.54 2.63 11.32
CA ARG A 276 24.09 2.28 12.64
C ARG A 276 25.43 1.55 12.58
N GLY A 277 25.74 0.90 11.48
CA GLY A 277 26.91 0.05 11.36
C GLY A 277 28.14 0.79 10.82
N PRO A 278 29.29 0.10 10.77
CA PRO A 278 30.53 0.65 10.20
C PRO A 278 30.31 0.99 8.71
N GLN A 279 30.79 2.16 8.32
CA GLN A 279 30.57 2.68 6.97
C GLN A 279 31.59 2.18 5.94
N ASP A 280 32.71 1.63 6.43
CA ASP A 280 33.83 1.09 5.65
C ASP A 280 33.70 -0.41 5.31
N ALA A 281 32.68 -1.08 5.86
CA ALA A 281 32.48 -2.49 5.61
C ALA A 281 31.80 -2.75 4.26
N ASP A 282 32.05 -3.93 3.68
CA ASP A 282 31.40 -4.39 2.45
C ASP A 282 29.85 -4.37 2.58
N LEU A 283 29.23 -3.49 1.81
CA LEU A 283 27.80 -3.24 1.82
C LEU A 283 26.99 -4.51 1.52
N LEU A 284 27.41 -5.27 0.50
CA LEU A 284 26.69 -6.47 0.09
C LEU A 284 26.74 -7.56 1.16
N ALA A 285 27.92 -7.75 1.76
CA ALA A 285 28.08 -8.68 2.88
C ALA A 285 27.26 -8.27 4.11
N ARG A 286 27.15 -6.96 4.36
CA ARG A 286 26.30 -6.43 5.43
C ARG A 286 24.82 -6.71 5.16
N ILE A 287 24.30 -6.38 3.98
CA ILE A 287 22.91 -6.60 3.61
C ILE A 287 22.55 -8.09 3.69
N ALA A 288 23.40 -8.97 3.19
CA ALA A 288 23.20 -10.42 3.27
C ALA A 288 23.10 -10.94 4.73
N LYS A 289 23.78 -10.28 5.68
CA LYS A 289 23.79 -10.63 7.12
C LYS A 289 22.75 -9.87 7.95
N ALA A 290 21.96 -8.96 7.37
CA ALA A 290 21.04 -8.12 8.12
C ALA A 290 19.92 -8.90 8.83
N GLY A 291 19.58 -10.09 8.33
CA GLY A 291 18.60 -10.99 8.91
C GLY A 291 17.22 -10.95 8.23
N GLN A 292 16.43 -11.99 8.49
CA GLN A 292 15.16 -12.26 7.77
C GLN A 292 14.14 -11.13 7.86
N ARG A 293 14.13 -10.34 8.90
CA ARG A 293 13.19 -9.20 9.05
C ARG A 293 13.36 -8.14 7.96
N PHE A 294 14.52 -8.12 7.28
CA PHE A 294 14.81 -7.19 6.18
C PHE A 294 14.72 -7.85 4.81
N TYR A 295 14.36 -9.14 4.75
CA TYR A 295 14.24 -9.85 3.49
C TYR A 295 13.04 -9.36 2.69
N ASP A 296 13.16 -9.45 1.39
CA ASP A 296 12.09 -9.14 0.46
C ASP A 296 10.85 -10.00 0.75
N PRO A 297 9.69 -9.39 1.03
CA PRO A 297 8.47 -10.14 1.34
C PRO A 297 7.95 -10.98 0.17
N TYR A 298 8.34 -10.66 -1.07
CA TYR A 298 7.93 -11.42 -2.26
C TYR A 298 8.75 -12.68 -2.48
N THR A 299 10.06 -12.59 -2.27
CA THR A 299 10.99 -13.69 -2.54
C THR A 299 11.43 -14.46 -1.30
N GLY A 300 11.32 -13.85 -0.11
CA GLY A 300 11.88 -14.39 1.13
C GLY A 300 13.42 -14.41 1.14
N LEU A 301 14.07 -13.69 0.25
CA LEU A 301 15.51 -13.56 0.10
C LEU A 301 15.98 -12.17 0.51
N PRO A 302 17.30 -11.93 0.73
CA PRO A 302 17.83 -10.58 0.94
C PRO A 302 17.40 -9.62 -0.19
N MET A 303 17.19 -8.35 0.16
CA MET A 303 16.90 -7.29 -0.80
C MET A 303 17.99 -7.20 -1.86
N LEU A 304 17.59 -6.89 -3.09
CA LEU A 304 18.50 -6.69 -4.22
C LEU A 304 19.22 -5.34 -4.12
N VAL A 305 20.37 -5.25 -4.77
CA VAL A 305 21.20 -4.04 -4.77
C VAL A 305 21.69 -3.73 -6.17
N ASN A 306 21.46 -2.51 -6.62
CA ASN A 306 22.09 -1.99 -7.82
C ASN A 306 23.10 -0.89 -7.42
N LEU A 307 24.38 -1.27 -7.35
CA LEU A 307 25.45 -0.35 -6.95
C LEU A 307 25.67 0.79 -7.96
N ARG A 308 25.41 0.55 -9.25
CA ARG A 308 25.56 1.60 -10.28
C ARG A 308 24.53 2.72 -10.10
N ARG A 309 23.31 2.36 -9.70
CA ARG A 309 22.24 3.32 -9.42
C ARG A 309 22.26 3.80 -7.95
N GLY A 310 23.07 3.20 -7.09
CA GLY A 310 23.12 3.53 -5.66
C GLY A 310 21.81 3.21 -4.92
N VAL A 311 21.16 2.09 -5.25
CA VAL A 311 19.85 1.74 -4.71
C VAL A 311 19.79 0.31 -4.18
N MET A 312 18.87 0.08 -3.23
CA MET A 312 18.39 -1.23 -2.80
C MET A 312 16.93 -1.38 -3.23
N TYR A 313 16.51 -2.59 -3.55
CA TYR A 313 15.16 -2.79 -4.07
C TYR A 313 14.61 -4.20 -3.83
N SER A 314 13.29 -4.30 -3.91
CA SER A 314 12.49 -5.52 -3.96
C SER A 314 11.93 -5.67 -5.37
N VAL A 315 11.75 -6.91 -5.82
CA VAL A 315 11.18 -7.23 -7.14
C VAL A 315 9.73 -6.77 -7.33
N GLY A 316 9.07 -6.29 -6.28
CA GLY A 316 7.70 -5.81 -6.40
C GLY A 316 6.66 -6.90 -6.69
N HIS A 317 5.45 -6.45 -7.00
CA HIS A 317 4.26 -7.28 -7.14
C HIS A 317 4.33 -8.31 -8.27
N ASP A 318 5.03 -8.05 -9.35
CA ASP A 318 5.11 -8.99 -10.48
C ASP A 318 6.16 -10.10 -10.28
N GLY A 319 6.96 -10.01 -9.20
CA GLY A 319 7.96 -10.99 -8.80
C GLY A 319 9.15 -11.11 -9.76
N LYS A 320 9.36 -10.11 -10.62
CA LYS A 320 10.44 -10.09 -11.59
C LYS A 320 11.45 -9.01 -11.22
N ASP A 321 12.70 -9.26 -11.55
CA ASP A 321 13.80 -8.29 -11.40
C ASP A 321 13.92 -7.45 -12.67
N GLN A 322 13.57 -6.14 -12.57
CA GLN A 322 13.72 -5.17 -13.65
C GLN A 322 14.89 -4.20 -13.43
N ASP A 323 15.93 -4.65 -12.72
CA ASP A 323 17.17 -3.90 -12.48
C ASP A 323 16.92 -2.55 -11.77
N ALA A 324 16.06 -2.58 -10.75
CA ALA A 324 15.64 -1.40 -9.99
C ALA A 324 14.87 -0.35 -10.82
N ASP A 325 13.99 -0.78 -11.72
CA ASP A 325 13.06 0.14 -12.38
C ASP A 325 11.97 0.61 -11.38
N PRO A 326 11.92 1.90 -11.00
CA PRO A 326 10.99 2.38 -9.99
C PRO A 326 9.50 2.33 -10.42
N GLN A 327 9.22 1.97 -11.68
CA GLN A 327 7.84 1.74 -12.14
C GLN A 327 7.37 0.30 -11.89
N GLN A 328 8.30 -0.63 -11.70
CA GLN A 328 8.05 -2.06 -11.55
C GLN A 328 8.53 -2.56 -10.19
N ASP A 329 9.75 -2.15 -9.79
CA ASP A 329 10.41 -2.55 -8.55
C ASP A 329 10.12 -1.55 -7.41
N VAL A 330 10.18 -2.01 -6.16
CA VAL A 330 10.13 -1.14 -4.98
C VAL A 330 11.53 -0.70 -4.63
N VAL A 331 11.86 0.57 -4.85
CA VAL A 331 13.24 1.07 -4.84
C VAL A 331 13.46 2.12 -3.74
N VAL A 332 14.61 2.05 -3.04
CA VAL A 332 15.11 3.09 -2.12
C VAL A 332 16.60 3.33 -2.35
N SER A 333 17.05 4.56 -2.11
CA SER A 333 18.47 4.90 -2.22
C SER A 333 19.30 4.25 -1.10
N ILE A 334 20.54 3.88 -1.39
CA ILE A 334 21.48 3.43 -0.37
C ILE A 334 21.92 4.66 0.46
N PRO A 335 21.93 4.58 1.79
CA PRO A 335 22.41 5.67 2.64
C PRO A 335 23.94 5.77 2.57
N LEU A 336 24.44 6.54 1.60
CA LEU A 336 25.87 6.71 1.38
C LEU A 336 26.43 7.81 2.29
N ASN A 337 27.37 7.47 3.16
CA ASN A 337 28.25 8.44 3.80
C ASN A 337 29.53 8.70 2.99
N GLN A 338 29.71 8.00 1.87
CA GLN A 338 30.86 8.17 0.97
C GLN A 338 30.38 8.21 -0.47
N PRO A 339 31.03 8.98 -1.35
CA PRO A 339 30.80 8.88 -2.78
C PRO A 339 31.08 7.42 -3.21
N ALA A 340 30.19 6.87 -4.03
CA ALA A 340 30.37 5.54 -4.59
C ALA A 340 31.76 5.50 -5.25
N PRO A 341 32.56 4.44 -5.04
CA PRO A 341 33.81 4.30 -5.78
C PRO A 341 33.48 4.29 -7.28
N LEU A 342 34.04 5.24 -8.00
CA LEU A 342 33.85 5.46 -9.44
C LEU A 342 34.39 4.33 -10.32
N ASN A 343 34.74 3.18 -9.77
CA ASN A 343 35.35 2.10 -10.54
C ASN A 343 34.62 0.76 -10.38
N GLN A 344 34.05 0.37 -11.52
CA GLN A 344 34.00 -0.97 -12.08
C GLN A 344 32.89 -1.92 -11.65
N ALA A 345 32.00 -2.08 -12.62
CA ALA A 345 31.57 -3.37 -13.17
C ALA A 345 31.59 -4.57 -12.18
N ALA A 346 30.58 -4.64 -11.36
CA ALA A 346 30.09 -5.94 -10.97
C ALA A 346 28.60 -5.81 -10.71
N THR A 347 27.83 -6.26 -11.66
CA THR A 347 26.46 -6.70 -11.38
C THR A 347 26.62 -7.95 -10.52
N ALA A 348 26.82 -7.76 -9.21
CA ALA A 348 26.78 -8.86 -8.29
C ALA A 348 25.31 -9.18 -8.02
N ILE A 349 24.70 -9.90 -8.95
CA ILE A 349 23.49 -10.65 -8.67
C ILE A 349 23.92 -11.70 -7.66
N VAL A 350 23.49 -11.55 -6.42
CA VAL A 350 23.52 -12.63 -5.45
C VAL A 350 22.55 -13.71 -5.95
N LYS A 351 23.05 -14.62 -6.79
CA LYS A 351 22.26 -15.77 -7.20
C LYS A 351 21.90 -16.59 -5.96
N PRO A 352 20.64 -17.01 -5.81
CA PRO A 352 20.25 -17.87 -4.70
C PRO A 352 21.03 -19.16 -4.74
N VAL A 353 21.59 -19.57 -3.58
CA VAL A 353 22.18 -20.89 -3.41
C VAL A 353 21.04 -21.92 -3.55
N PRO A 354 21.15 -22.87 -4.49
CA PRO A 354 20.12 -23.89 -4.63
C PRO A 354 20.02 -24.71 -3.34
N LYS A 355 18.80 -24.86 -2.81
CA LYS A 355 18.54 -25.75 -1.68
C LYS A 355 18.96 -27.16 -2.12
N SER A 356 19.97 -27.73 -1.46
CA SER A 356 20.27 -29.16 -1.54
C SER A 356 18.99 -29.95 -1.13
N LYS A 357 18.64 -30.92 -1.96
CA LYS A 357 17.54 -31.86 -1.70
C LYS A 357 17.77 -32.66 -0.43
#